data_c8388dfdb7bc4d3b61b6738299af87a1
#
_entry.id   c8388dfdb7bc4d3b61b6738299af87a1
#
_cell.length_a   1.000
_cell.length_b   1.000
_cell.length_c   1.000
_cell.angle_alpha   90.00
_cell.angle_beta   90.00
_cell.angle_gamma   90.00
#
_symmetry.space_group_name_H-M   'P 1'
#
loop_
_entity.id
_entity.type
_entity.pdbx_description
1 polymer ?
#
loop_
_entity_poly.entity_id
_entity_poly.type
_entity_poly.pdbx_seq_one_letter_code
_entity_poly.pdbx_strand_id
1 'polypeptide(L)'
;MLSVLALTSLVLLGIASQTTAIVVYTSWEKHALLGTDVRLSCSFFSWQWTSPDVTFSWHYRADRAKEGIAIFHYAGGAPYQDNKGPFRDRLEFVGNPNRRDGSILIKNVNFEDNGTFTCDAKNPPDIAGHPSSVRLLVFEKVPVQAGVITGAIIGVVLGLLILIVAIYYLMRFLVARRVFSLSMSKHGKKGKGKEGSQQKQKPKVPLVFISF
;
A
#
# COMPACT_ATOMS: atom_id res chain seq x y z
N MET A 1 -47.93 24.78 22.81
CA MET A 1 -47.44 23.39 22.95
C MET A 1 -47.68 22.52 21.68
N LEU A 2 -48.89 22.58 21.05
CA LEU A 2 -49.14 21.82 19.81
C LEU A 2 -48.22 22.18 18.64
N SER A 3 -47.85 23.45 18.49
CA SER A 3 -46.98 23.89 17.39
C SER A 3 -45.54 23.41 17.51
N VAL A 4 -45.03 23.28 18.75
CA VAL A 4 -43.68 22.76 19.00
C VAL A 4 -43.61 21.25 18.72
N LEU A 5 -44.66 20.52 19.14
CA LEU A 5 -44.78 19.08 18.87
C LEU A 5 -44.91 18.78 17.36
N ALA A 6 -45.62 19.62 16.60
CA ALA A 6 -45.73 19.49 15.17
C ALA A 6 -44.42 19.79 14.44
N LEU A 7 -43.64 20.80 14.89
CA LEU A 7 -42.32 21.14 14.38
C LEU A 7 -41.30 20.04 14.68
N THR A 8 -41.28 19.50 15.89
CA THR A 8 -40.37 18.40 16.26
C THR A 8 -40.69 17.12 15.50
N SER A 9 -41.98 16.84 15.24
CA SER A 9 -42.41 15.71 14.42
C SER A 9 -41.98 15.87 12.96
N LEU A 10 -42.03 17.08 12.39
CA LEU A 10 -41.59 17.36 11.03
C LEU A 10 -40.09 17.26 10.87
N VAL A 11 -39.33 17.69 11.88
CA VAL A 11 -37.86 17.57 11.91
C VAL A 11 -37.44 16.12 12.05
N LEU A 12 -38.11 15.33 12.90
CA LEU A 12 -37.83 13.89 13.04
C LEU A 12 -38.18 13.10 11.77
N LEU A 13 -39.23 13.44 11.04
CA LEU A 13 -39.55 12.85 9.74
C LEU A 13 -38.55 13.24 8.64
N GLY A 14 -37.97 14.45 8.71
CA GLY A 14 -36.94 14.89 7.75
C GLY A 14 -35.58 14.22 7.92
N ILE A 15 -35.30 13.68 9.11
CA ILE A 15 -34.02 12.97 9.38
C ILE A 15 -34.07 11.49 8.91
N ALA A 16 -35.26 10.97 8.63
CA ALA A 16 -35.46 9.55 8.31
C ALA A 16 -35.10 9.14 6.86
N SER A 17 -34.76 10.06 5.97
CA SER A 17 -34.28 9.74 4.63
C SER A 17 -32.76 9.68 4.57
N GLN A 18 -32.15 8.81 5.38
CA GLN A 18 -30.78 8.41 5.13
C GLN A 18 -30.77 7.57 3.85
N THR A 19 -30.38 8.20 2.75
CA THR A 19 -30.03 7.44 1.54
C THR A 19 -28.81 6.60 1.89
N THR A 20 -29.03 5.33 2.19
CA THR A 20 -27.94 4.37 2.32
C THR A 20 -27.28 4.27 0.95
N ALA A 21 -26.03 4.72 0.87
CA ALA A 21 -25.26 4.69 -0.36
C ALA A 21 -24.23 3.57 -0.30
N ILE A 22 -24.18 2.77 -1.34
CA ILE A 22 -23.10 1.81 -1.57
C ILE A 22 -21.90 2.54 -2.15
N VAL A 23 -20.69 2.22 -1.67
CA VAL A 23 -19.44 2.75 -2.20
C VAL A 23 -18.65 1.62 -2.83
N VAL A 24 -18.37 1.74 -4.13
CA VAL A 24 -17.64 0.74 -4.90
C VAL A 24 -16.17 1.13 -4.99
N TYR A 25 -15.28 0.17 -4.81
CA TYR A 25 -13.84 0.36 -4.83
C TYR A 25 -13.20 -0.52 -5.90
N THR A 26 -12.34 0.11 -6.72
CA THR A 26 -11.40 -0.56 -7.63
C THR A 26 -10.02 0.03 -7.44
N SER A 27 -8.98 -0.60 -8.00
CA SER A 27 -7.68 0.05 -8.15
C SER A 27 -7.79 1.21 -9.15
N TRP A 28 -6.98 2.25 -8.98
CA TRP A 28 -6.94 3.36 -9.96
C TRP A 28 -6.40 2.90 -11.31
N GLU A 29 -5.28 2.16 -11.26
CA GLU A 29 -4.57 1.68 -12.43
C GLU A 29 -4.02 0.28 -12.17
N LYS A 30 -3.95 -0.55 -13.20
CA LYS A 30 -3.38 -1.89 -13.16
C LYS A 30 -2.43 -2.09 -14.32
N HIS A 31 -1.20 -2.50 -14.03
CA HIS A 31 -0.19 -2.83 -15.01
C HIS A 31 -0.11 -4.34 -15.17
N ALA A 32 -0.04 -4.82 -16.39
CA ALA A 32 0.13 -6.22 -16.73
C ALA A 32 1.18 -6.39 -17.83
N LEU A 33 1.82 -7.54 -17.87
CA LEU A 33 2.70 -7.91 -18.95
C LEU A 33 1.90 -8.64 -20.03
N LEU A 34 2.30 -8.42 -21.28
CA LEU A 34 1.73 -9.12 -22.42
C LEU A 34 1.73 -10.64 -22.18
N GLY A 35 0.61 -11.28 -22.42
CA GLY A 35 0.44 -12.73 -22.26
C GLY A 35 0.22 -13.22 -20.82
N THR A 36 0.22 -12.33 -19.82
CA THR A 36 -0.06 -12.72 -18.43
C THR A 36 -1.55 -12.62 -18.11
N ASP A 37 -1.92 -13.22 -17.00
CA ASP A 37 -3.26 -13.11 -16.43
C ASP A 37 -3.32 -11.91 -15.48
N VAL A 38 -4.42 -11.15 -15.52
CA VAL A 38 -4.59 -9.98 -14.67
C VAL A 38 -5.91 -10.06 -13.90
N ARG A 39 -5.82 -9.90 -12.58
CA ARG A 39 -6.98 -9.74 -11.71
C ARG A 39 -7.35 -8.27 -11.60
N LEU A 40 -8.60 -7.93 -11.93
CA LEU A 40 -9.21 -6.63 -11.69
C LEU A 40 -10.09 -6.74 -10.43
N SER A 41 -9.69 -6.04 -9.38
CA SER A 41 -10.37 -6.09 -8.10
C SER A 41 -11.55 -5.14 -8.08
N CYS A 42 -12.69 -5.62 -7.57
CA CYS A 42 -13.86 -4.80 -7.29
C CYS A 42 -14.44 -5.24 -5.95
N SER A 43 -14.60 -4.31 -5.04
CA SER A 43 -15.26 -4.53 -3.76
C SER A 43 -16.20 -3.38 -3.45
N PHE A 44 -17.10 -3.56 -2.49
CA PHE A 44 -17.97 -2.48 -2.07
C PHE A 44 -18.12 -2.41 -0.55
N PHE A 45 -18.46 -1.23 -0.08
CA PHE A 45 -18.92 -1.00 1.28
C PHE A 45 -20.43 -0.68 1.27
N SER A 46 -21.16 -1.31 2.17
CA SER A 46 -22.56 -1.03 2.46
C SER A 46 -22.78 -1.20 3.96
N TRP A 47 -23.65 -0.42 4.54
CA TRP A 47 -24.08 -0.56 5.94
C TRP A 47 -24.95 -1.79 6.15
N GLN A 48 -25.60 -2.27 5.11
CA GLN A 48 -26.40 -3.48 5.13
C GLN A 48 -25.55 -4.74 5.00
N TRP A 49 -26.04 -5.84 5.51
CA TRP A 49 -25.46 -7.16 5.24
C TRP A 49 -25.49 -7.46 3.75
N THR A 50 -24.61 -8.33 3.29
CA THR A 50 -24.59 -8.74 1.89
C THR A 50 -25.91 -9.45 1.55
N SER A 51 -26.64 -8.88 0.59
CA SER A 51 -27.91 -9.42 0.13
C SER A 51 -27.69 -10.68 -0.71
N PRO A 52 -28.60 -11.66 -0.66
CA PRO A 52 -28.63 -12.75 -1.65
C PRO A 52 -28.76 -12.26 -3.10
N ASP A 53 -29.40 -11.09 -3.27
CA ASP A 53 -29.62 -10.45 -4.57
C ASP A 53 -28.52 -9.44 -4.93
N VAL A 54 -27.33 -9.57 -4.31
CA VAL A 54 -26.18 -8.74 -4.66
C VAL A 54 -25.84 -8.92 -6.14
N THR A 55 -25.54 -7.81 -6.81
CA THR A 55 -25.14 -7.83 -8.23
C THR A 55 -23.83 -7.12 -8.44
N PHE A 56 -23.07 -7.60 -9.41
CA PHE A 56 -21.87 -6.94 -9.93
C PHE A 56 -21.95 -6.86 -11.44
N SER A 57 -21.54 -5.73 -12.00
CA SER A 57 -21.47 -5.54 -13.46
C SER A 57 -20.13 -4.94 -13.83
N TRP A 58 -19.51 -5.50 -14.87
CA TRP A 58 -18.30 -4.95 -15.42
C TRP A 58 -18.52 -4.49 -16.85
N HIS A 59 -18.05 -3.27 -17.14
CA HIS A 59 -18.04 -2.66 -18.46
C HIS A 59 -16.61 -2.37 -18.87
N TYR A 60 -16.32 -2.57 -20.13
CA TYR A 60 -15.03 -2.26 -20.74
C TYR A 60 -15.19 -1.17 -21.79
N ARG A 61 -14.27 -0.22 -21.79
CA ARG A 61 -14.13 0.81 -22.79
C ARG A 61 -12.68 0.89 -23.24
N ALA A 62 -12.42 0.52 -24.49
CA ALA A 62 -11.09 0.66 -25.08
C ALA A 62 -10.67 2.14 -25.16
N ASP A 63 -9.38 2.42 -25.10
CA ASP A 63 -8.83 3.80 -25.07
C ASP A 63 -9.31 4.68 -26.23
N ARG A 64 -9.63 4.08 -27.39
CA ARG A 64 -10.10 4.80 -28.58
C ARG A 64 -11.62 4.75 -28.78
N ALA A 65 -12.32 4.02 -27.94
CA ALA A 65 -13.77 3.88 -28.04
C ALA A 65 -14.52 5.02 -27.34
N LYS A 66 -15.61 5.48 -27.93
CA LYS A 66 -16.50 6.47 -27.31
C LYS A 66 -17.39 5.85 -26.26
N GLU A 67 -17.82 4.61 -26.49
CA GLU A 67 -18.78 3.90 -25.64
C GLU A 67 -18.15 2.64 -25.06
N GLY A 68 -18.59 2.26 -23.86
CA GLY A 68 -18.21 1.02 -23.20
C GLY A 68 -19.19 -0.11 -23.56
N ILE A 69 -18.71 -1.33 -23.46
CA ILE A 69 -19.50 -2.55 -23.62
C ILE A 69 -19.59 -3.29 -22.29
N ALA A 70 -20.73 -3.94 -22.01
CA ALA A 70 -20.85 -4.84 -20.87
C ALA A 70 -20.07 -6.13 -21.18
N ILE A 71 -19.24 -6.57 -20.25
CA ILE A 71 -18.40 -7.77 -20.43
C ILE A 71 -18.72 -8.86 -19.42
N PHE A 72 -19.30 -8.49 -18.29
CA PHE A 72 -19.62 -9.43 -17.22
C PHE A 72 -20.77 -8.92 -16.35
N HIS A 73 -21.61 -9.84 -15.89
CA HIS A 73 -22.65 -9.58 -14.91
C HIS A 73 -22.77 -10.76 -13.95
N TYR A 74 -22.94 -10.46 -12.67
CA TYR A 74 -23.27 -11.42 -11.62
C TYR A 74 -24.62 -11.05 -11.03
N ALA A 75 -25.58 -11.97 -11.07
CA ALA A 75 -26.90 -11.78 -10.50
C ALA A 75 -27.56 -13.14 -10.19
N GLY A 76 -28.48 -13.14 -9.22
CA GLY A 76 -29.21 -14.37 -8.87
C GLY A 76 -28.31 -15.53 -8.46
N GLY A 77 -27.15 -15.26 -7.89
CA GLY A 77 -26.20 -16.28 -7.46
C GLY A 77 -25.32 -16.87 -8.57
N ALA A 78 -25.42 -16.38 -9.81
CA ALA A 78 -24.70 -16.93 -10.95
C ALA A 78 -23.92 -15.87 -11.75
N PRO A 79 -22.73 -16.21 -12.30
CA PRO A 79 -22.01 -15.35 -13.21
C PRO A 79 -22.52 -15.48 -14.66
N TYR A 80 -22.63 -14.36 -15.34
CA TYR A 80 -23.00 -14.24 -16.76
C TYR A 80 -21.90 -13.49 -17.49
N GLN A 81 -21.31 -14.10 -18.49
CA GLN A 81 -20.28 -13.52 -19.34
C GLN A 81 -20.86 -13.13 -20.69
N ASP A 82 -20.30 -12.09 -21.30
CA ASP A 82 -20.62 -11.76 -22.68
C ASP A 82 -20.02 -12.80 -23.64
N ASN A 83 -20.87 -13.48 -24.39
CA ASN A 83 -20.47 -14.54 -25.32
C ASN A 83 -19.95 -14.03 -26.66
N LYS A 84 -20.00 -12.70 -26.92
CA LYS A 84 -19.63 -12.09 -28.20
C LYS A 84 -18.51 -11.06 -28.09
N GLY A 85 -18.15 -10.65 -26.88
CA GLY A 85 -17.17 -9.60 -26.63
C GLY A 85 -15.71 -10.05 -26.77
N PRO A 86 -14.77 -9.10 -26.70
CA PRO A 86 -13.32 -9.36 -26.88
C PRO A 86 -12.73 -10.22 -25.76
N PHE A 87 -13.42 -10.36 -24.64
CA PHE A 87 -12.98 -11.16 -23.48
C PHE A 87 -13.62 -12.54 -23.40
N ARG A 88 -14.36 -12.93 -24.43
CA ARG A 88 -14.92 -14.28 -24.55
C ARG A 88 -13.83 -15.31 -24.29
N ASP A 89 -14.13 -16.32 -23.50
CA ASP A 89 -13.24 -17.44 -23.13
C ASP A 89 -11.98 -17.04 -22.32
N ARG A 90 -11.75 -15.72 -22.10
CA ARG A 90 -10.60 -15.20 -21.34
C ARG A 90 -10.98 -14.55 -20.01
N LEU A 91 -12.26 -14.31 -19.76
CA LEU A 91 -12.75 -13.70 -18.54
C LEU A 91 -13.22 -14.78 -17.57
N GLU A 92 -12.82 -14.70 -16.32
CA GLU A 92 -13.22 -15.60 -15.25
C GLU A 92 -13.67 -14.80 -14.03
N PHE A 93 -14.77 -15.23 -13.40
CA PHE A 93 -15.18 -14.65 -12.13
C PHE A 93 -14.39 -15.30 -11.00
N VAL A 94 -13.59 -14.49 -10.28
CA VAL A 94 -12.73 -14.94 -9.17
C VAL A 94 -13.09 -14.27 -7.84
N GLY A 95 -14.16 -13.50 -7.83
CA GLY A 95 -14.70 -12.84 -6.65
C GLY A 95 -15.47 -13.80 -5.73
N ASN A 96 -15.81 -13.29 -4.56
CA ASN A 96 -16.71 -13.95 -3.61
C ASN A 96 -17.79 -12.95 -3.18
N PRO A 97 -19.01 -13.05 -3.74
CA PRO A 97 -20.09 -12.10 -3.47
C PRO A 97 -20.44 -11.99 -1.99
N ASN A 98 -20.41 -13.11 -1.23
CA ASN A 98 -20.66 -13.11 0.21
C ASN A 98 -19.62 -12.29 1.00
N ARG A 99 -18.43 -12.09 0.43
CA ARG A 99 -17.36 -11.24 0.96
C ARG A 99 -17.32 -9.86 0.31
N ARG A 100 -18.36 -9.49 -0.42
CA ARG A 100 -18.47 -8.22 -1.14
C ARG A 100 -17.40 -8.02 -2.20
N ASP A 101 -16.94 -9.12 -2.79
CA ASP A 101 -15.87 -9.14 -3.80
C ASP A 101 -16.45 -9.60 -5.14
N GLY A 102 -16.47 -8.68 -6.11
CA GLY A 102 -16.90 -8.88 -7.51
C GLY A 102 -15.73 -8.91 -8.48
N SER A 103 -14.54 -9.31 -8.04
CA SER A 103 -13.32 -9.31 -8.87
C SER A 103 -13.41 -10.31 -10.02
N ILE A 104 -12.79 -9.92 -11.14
CA ILE A 104 -12.65 -10.75 -12.34
C ILE A 104 -11.18 -10.98 -12.67
N LEU A 105 -10.89 -12.07 -13.37
CA LEU A 105 -9.59 -12.39 -13.95
C LEU A 105 -9.71 -12.34 -15.47
N ILE A 106 -8.80 -11.62 -16.12
CA ILE A 106 -8.65 -11.61 -17.57
C ILE A 106 -7.38 -12.40 -17.90
N LYS A 107 -7.54 -13.49 -18.64
CA LYS A 107 -6.44 -14.38 -19.05
C LYS A 107 -5.76 -13.88 -20.31
N ASN A 108 -4.45 -14.10 -20.39
CA ASN A 108 -3.64 -13.86 -21.57
C ASN A 108 -3.88 -12.45 -22.17
N VAL A 109 -3.63 -11.41 -21.36
CA VAL A 109 -3.88 -10.01 -21.77
C VAL A 109 -2.97 -9.59 -22.92
N ASN A 110 -3.52 -8.76 -23.81
CA ASN A 110 -2.81 -8.20 -24.98
C ASN A 110 -2.93 -6.67 -25.01
N PHE A 111 -2.26 -6.02 -25.96
CA PHE A 111 -2.29 -4.57 -26.11
C PHE A 111 -3.67 -4.00 -26.47
N GLU A 112 -4.52 -4.80 -27.08
CA GLU A 112 -5.89 -4.41 -27.43
C GLU A 112 -6.80 -4.34 -26.20
N ASP A 113 -6.39 -4.99 -25.09
CA ASP A 113 -7.11 -4.96 -23.82
C ASP A 113 -6.84 -3.65 -23.03
N ASN A 114 -5.94 -2.78 -23.52
CA ASN A 114 -5.73 -1.46 -22.94
C ASN A 114 -7.04 -0.66 -22.94
N GLY A 115 -7.38 -0.14 -21.77
CA GLY A 115 -8.62 0.60 -21.62
C GLY A 115 -9.08 0.76 -20.18
N THR A 116 -10.30 1.21 -20.03
CA THR A 116 -10.94 1.45 -18.74
C THR A 116 -11.98 0.37 -18.47
N PHE A 117 -11.83 -0.30 -17.34
CA PHE A 117 -12.80 -1.25 -16.81
C PHE A 117 -13.57 -0.60 -15.67
N THR A 118 -14.87 -0.61 -15.75
CA THR A 118 -15.76 0.01 -14.77
C THR A 118 -16.56 -1.08 -14.08
N CYS A 119 -16.46 -1.14 -12.76
CA CYS A 119 -17.23 -2.01 -11.90
C CYS A 119 -18.37 -1.23 -11.26
N ASP A 120 -19.58 -1.77 -11.35
CA ASP A 120 -20.75 -1.34 -10.59
C ASP A 120 -21.21 -2.48 -9.69
N ALA A 121 -21.61 -2.16 -8.46
CA ALA A 121 -22.13 -3.14 -7.52
C ALA A 121 -23.42 -2.60 -6.87
N LYS A 122 -24.38 -3.49 -6.63
CA LYS A 122 -25.62 -3.18 -5.92
C LYS A 122 -25.89 -4.22 -4.88
N ASN A 123 -26.24 -3.79 -3.67
CA ASN A 123 -26.56 -4.63 -2.54
C ASN A 123 -27.95 -4.27 -2.01
N PRO A 124 -29.05 -4.78 -2.60
CA PRO A 124 -30.37 -4.40 -2.16
C PRO A 124 -30.59 -4.56 -0.65
N PRO A 125 -31.21 -3.60 0.03
CA PRO A 125 -31.87 -2.39 -0.51
C PRO A 125 -30.92 -1.23 -0.88
N ASP A 126 -29.60 -1.31 -0.60
CA ASP A 126 -28.60 -0.31 -0.97
C ASP A 126 -28.25 -0.43 -2.46
N ILE A 127 -28.90 0.38 -3.27
CA ILE A 127 -28.70 0.40 -4.73
C ILE A 127 -28.14 1.72 -5.26
N ALA A 128 -28.15 2.77 -4.42
CA ALA A 128 -27.67 4.07 -4.79
C ALA A 128 -26.15 4.15 -4.57
N GLY A 129 -25.37 4.32 -5.63
CA GLY A 129 -23.92 4.44 -5.57
C GLY A 129 -23.36 4.84 -6.92
N HIS A 130 -22.06 5.06 -6.94
CA HIS A 130 -21.33 5.36 -8.16
C HIS A 130 -20.41 4.19 -8.52
N PRO A 131 -20.36 3.79 -9.80
CA PRO A 131 -19.41 2.79 -10.26
C PRO A 131 -17.98 3.30 -10.09
N SER A 132 -17.05 2.38 -9.92
CA SER A 132 -15.62 2.65 -9.82
C SER A 132 -14.89 2.10 -11.03
N SER A 133 -13.82 2.76 -11.46
CA SER A 133 -13.10 2.41 -12.68
C SER A 133 -11.63 2.15 -12.42
N VAL A 134 -11.09 1.16 -13.14
CA VAL A 134 -9.65 0.85 -13.17
C VAL A 134 -9.15 0.91 -14.60
N ARG A 135 -8.01 1.56 -14.81
CA ARG A 135 -7.33 1.59 -16.10
C ARG A 135 -6.35 0.42 -16.19
N LEU A 136 -6.47 -0.41 -17.21
CA LEU A 136 -5.52 -1.47 -17.54
C LEU A 136 -4.52 -0.98 -18.58
N LEU A 137 -3.23 -1.15 -18.26
CA LEU A 137 -2.11 -0.86 -19.16
C LEU A 137 -1.26 -2.12 -19.33
N VAL A 138 -1.18 -2.61 -20.56
CA VAL A 138 -0.40 -3.80 -20.92
C VAL A 138 0.94 -3.38 -21.52
N PHE A 139 2.04 -3.96 -21.04
CA PHE A 139 3.41 -3.68 -21.45
C PHE A 139 4.09 -4.95 -21.95
N GLU A 140 4.96 -4.82 -22.94
CA GLU A 140 5.78 -5.94 -23.42
C GLU A 140 6.89 -6.32 -22.43
N LYS A 141 7.47 -5.30 -21.77
CA LYS A 141 8.57 -5.46 -20.81
C LYS A 141 8.30 -4.63 -19.57
N VAL A 142 8.77 -5.12 -18.44
CA VAL A 142 8.71 -4.35 -17.20
C VAL A 142 9.48 -3.04 -17.42
N PRO A 143 8.88 -1.87 -17.22
CA PRO A 143 9.64 -0.61 -17.28
C PRO A 143 10.76 -0.67 -16.22
N VAL A 144 12.00 -0.66 -16.71
CA VAL A 144 13.24 -0.88 -15.92
C VAL A 144 13.42 0.17 -14.80
N GLN A 145 12.68 1.27 -14.87
CA GLN A 145 12.81 2.37 -13.92
C GLN A 145 12.50 2.02 -12.45
N ALA A 146 11.61 1.06 -12.20
CA ALA A 146 11.27 0.67 -10.82
C ALA A 146 12.48 0.05 -10.09
N GLY A 147 13.26 -0.80 -10.76
CA GLY A 147 14.46 -1.42 -10.19
C GLY A 147 15.60 -0.43 -9.95
N VAL A 148 15.78 0.53 -10.85
CA VAL A 148 16.83 1.58 -10.74
C VAL A 148 16.55 2.51 -9.58
N ILE A 149 15.31 2.96 -9.42
CA ILE A 149 14.91 3.85 -8.32
C ILE A 149 15.07 3.14 -6.97
N THR A 150 14.60 1.90 -6.86
CA THR A 150 14.74 1.11 -5.63
C THR A 150 16.20 0.84 -5.28
N GLY A 151 17.02 0.48 -6.27
CA GLY A 151 18.46 0.26 -6.09
C GLY A 151 19.20 1.53 -5.68
N ALA A 152 18.86 2.68 -6.24
CA ALA A 152 19.44 3.97 -5.89
C ALA A 152 19.11 4.36 -4.43
N ILE A 153 17.86 4.19 -4.00
CA ILE A 153 17.45 4.48 -2.60
C ILE A 153 18.20 3.59 -1.62
N ILE A 154 18.25 2.28 -1.88
CA ILE A 154 18.98 1.32 -1.03
C ILE A 154 20.47 1.67 -0.98
N GLY A 155 21.08 1.99 -2.12
CA GLY A 155 22.49 2.38 -2.20
C GLY A 155 22.81 3.64 -1.40
N VAL A 156 21.97 4.67 -1.47
CA VAL A 156 22.12 5.91 -0.69
C VAL A 156 22.02 5.63 0.80
N VAL A 157 21.02 4.85 1.24
CA VAL A 157 20.83 4.53 2.67
C VAL A 157 22.02 3.75 3.21
N LEU A 158 22.47 2.72 2.50
CA LEU A 158 23.66 1.94 2.91
C LEU A 158 24.93 2.79 2.92
N GLY A 159 25.12 3.66 1.92
CA GLY A 159 26.25 4.60 1.86
C GLY A 159 26.28 5.53 3.07
N LEU A 160 25.14 6.10 3.45
CA LEU A 160 25.03 6.96 4.64
C LEU A 160 25.32 6.21 5.93
N LEU A 161 24.85 4.97 6.08
CA LEU A 161 25.13 4.15 7.25
C LEU A 161 26.64 3.86 7.39
N ILE A 162 27.29 3.47 6.29
CA ILE A 162 28.74 3.24 6.27
C ILE A 162 29.51 4.53 6.65
N LEU A 163 29.09 5.66 6.13
CA LEU A 163 29.70 6.96 6.40
C LEU A 163 29.57 7.35 7.89
N ILE A 164 28.40 7.15 8.49
CA ILE A 164 28.17 7.41 9.92
C ILE A 164 29.09 6.52 10.77
N VAL A 165 29.18 5.23 10.45
CA VAL A 165 30.05 4.29 11.16
C VAL A 165 31.52 4.69 11.01
N ALA A 166 31.95 5.06 9.81
CA ALA A 166 33.32 5.53 9.56
C ALA A 166 33.65 6.80 10.37
N ILE A 167 32.75 7.79 10.41
CA ILE A 167 32.91 9.00 11.22
C ILE A 167 33.02 8.65 12.71
N TYR A 168 32.15 7.74 13.20
CA TYR A 168 32.17 7.30 14.59
C TYR A 168 33.53 6.70 14.96
N TYR A 169 34.08 5.78 14.15
CA TYR A 169 35.39 5.18 14.40
C TYR A 169 36.53 6.20 14.30
N LEU A 170 36.46 7.13 13.34
CA LEU A 170 37.41 8.19 13.18
C LEU A 170 37.45 9.10 14.42
N MET A 171 36.28 9.53 14.89
CA MET A 171 36.17 10.36 16.10
C MET A 171 36.72 9.63 17.33
N ARG A 172 36.37 8.34 17.49
CA ARG A 172 36.89 7.51 18.58
C ARG A 172 38.42 7.38 18.52
N PHE A 173 38.99 7.19 17.33
CA PHE A 173 40.42 7.11 17.11
C PHE A 173 41.15 8.45 17.44
N LEU A 174 40.59 9.58 16.99
CA LEU A 174 41.13 10.91 17.27
C LEU A 174 41.10 11.24 18.77
N VAL A 175 40.01 10.92 19.46
CA VAL A 175 39.87 11.09 20.90
C VAL A 175 40.92 10.23 21.64
N ALA A 176 41.05 8.96 21.24
CA ALA A 176 42.04 8.06 21.83
C ALA A 176 43.49 8.60 21.65
N ARG A 177 43.85 9.13 20.47
CA ARG A 177 45.13 9.76 20.22
C ARG A 177 45.36 11.02 21.06
N ARG A 178 44.34 11.88 21.22
CA ARG A 178 44.41 13.09 22.06
C ARG A 178 44.62 12.72 23.54
N VAL A 179 43.92 11.72 24.04
CA VAL A 179 44.10 11.25 25.41
C VAL A 179 45.51 10.70 25.63
N PHE A 180 46.05 9.94 24.65
CA PHE A 180 47.40 9.41 24.71
C PHE A 180 48.48 10.51 24.68
N SER A 181 48.32 11.55 23.84
CA SER A 181 49.28 12.67 23.78
C SER A 181 49.25 13.53 25.05
N LEU A 182 48.04 13.73 25.67
CA LEU A 182 47.95 14.42 26.96
C LEU A 182 48.54 13.62 28.13
N SER A 183 48.47 12.28 28.08
CA SER A 183 49.11 11.39 29.07
C SER A 183 50.61 11.47 28.96
N MET A 184 51.20 11.48 27.77
CA MET A 184 52.66 11.63 27.56
C MET A 184 53.15 13.01 28.01
N SER A 185 52.39 14.08 27.77
CA SER A 185 52.76 15.44 28.21
C SER A 185 52.76 15.60 29.73
N LYS A 186 51.93 14.85 30.46
CA LYS A 186 51.92 14.85 31.93
C LYS A 186 53.07 14.05 32.53
N HIS A 187 53.58 13.01 31.88
CA HIS A 187 54.72 12.25 32.36
C HIS A 187 56.08 12.95 32.15
N GLY A 188 56.19 13.82 31.12
CA GLY A 188 57.41 14.58 30.84
C GLY A 188 57.72 15.72 31.81
N LYS A 189 56.83 16.12 32.68
CA LYS A 189 56.99 17.23 33.64
C LYS A 189 57.27 16.78 35.09
N LYS A 190 57.37 15.50 35.38
CA LYS A 190 57.59 14.99 36.74
C LYS A 190 58.95 14.28 36.94
N GLY A 191 60.02 14.77 36.28
CA GLY A 191 61.38 14.27 36.40
C GLY A 191 62.34 15.28 36.96
N LYS A 192 62.07 15.87 38.14
CA LYS A 192 63.06 16.47 39.03
C LYS A 192 62.45 16.67 40.42
N GLY A 193 62.82 15.78 41.36
CA GLY A 193 62.57 16.06 42.78
C GLY A 193 62.09 14.88 43.59
N LYS A 194 63.13 14.19 44.23
CA LYS A 194 63.12 13.47 45.50
C LYS A 194 62.41 12.11 45.66
N GLU A 195 63.26 11.17 46.02
CA GLU A 195 63.06 9.88 46.70
C GLU A 195 62.05 9.92 47.83
N GLY A 196 61.31 8.79 47.98
CA GLY A 196 60.60 8.49 49.23
C GLY A 196 59.36 7.56 49.03
N SER A 197 59.61 6.24 49.30
CA SER A 197 58.71 5.24 49.89
C SER A 197 57.47 4.81 49.12
N GLN A 198 57.52 3.60 48.62
CA GLN A 198 56.51 2.50 48.61
C GLN A 198 55.02 2.80 48.86
N GLN A 199 54.20 2.44 47.90
CA GLN A 199 53.20 1.40 48.13
C GLN A 199 52.51 0.98 46.80
N LYS A 200 52.53 -0.33 46.56
CA LYS A 200 51.85 -1.02 45.48
C LYS A 200 50.33 -0.86 45.64
N GLN A 201 49.63 -0.31 44.62
CA GLN A 201 48.22 -0.52 44.47
C GLN A 201 47.89 -0.82 42.99
N LYS A 202 47.36 -2.05 42.77
CA LYS A 202 46.91 -2.57 41.48
C LYS A 202 45.74 -1.71 40.96
N PRO A 203 45.67 -1.38 39.66
CA PRO A 203 44.48 -0.77 39.08
C PRO A 203 43.39 -1.81 38.85
N LYS A 204 42.22 -1.56 39.38
CA LYS A 204 40.97 -2.25 39.03
C LYS A 204 40.54 -1.80 37.65
N VAL A 205 40.32 -2.77 36.75
CA VAL A 205 39.68 -2.61 35.45
C VAL A 205 38.16 -2.57 35.67
N PRO A 206 37.43 -1.58 35.19
CA PRO A 206 35.99 -1.65 35.18
C PRO A 206 35.51 -2.47 33.97
N LEU A 207 34.86 -3.58 34.27
CA LEU A 207 34.05 -4.36 33.33
C LEU A 207 32.83 -3.52 32.93
N VAL A 208 32.79 -3.16 31.66
CA VAL A 208 31.56 -2.62 31.07
C VAL A 208 30.74 -3.81 30.55
N PHE A 209 29.66 -4.09 31.25
CA PHE A 209 28.62 -4.99 30.78
C PHE A 209 27.92 -4.36 29.56
N ILE A 210 27.97 -5.06 28.43
CA ILE A 210 27.09 -4.81 27.31
C ILE A 210 25.97 -5.84 27.43
N SER A 211 24.75 -5.36 27.76
CA SER A 211 23.50 -6.13 27.56
C SER A 211 22.97 -5.88 26.17
N PHE A 212 22.54 -6.96 25.59
CA PHE A 212 21.82 -7.03 24.29
C PHE A 212 20.47 -6.35 24.32
#